data_8fb4b929365f47e6f623ec7af6f498f3
#
_entry.id   8fb4b929365f47e6f623ec7af6f498f3
#
_cell.length_a   1.000
_cell.length_b   1.000
_cell.length_c   1.000
_cell.angle_alpha   90.00
_cell.angle_beta   90.00
_cell.angle_gamma   90.00
#
_symmetry.space_group_name_H-M   'P 1'
#
loop_
_entity.id
_entity.type
_entity.pdbx_description
1 polymer ?
#
loop_
_entity_poly.entity_id
_entity_poly.type
_entity_poly.pdbx_seq_one_letter_code
_entity_poly.pdbx_strand_id
1 'polypeptide(L)'
;MKNKPENVIMTEGDPKKIIFRFAQPLIFANLFQQLYNTMDTIIVGKINGDEALAAVGVSFAVTMVMIAVATGTGIGTSVLIAKYCGAGNKSKIKTGISTVLIFSLMVAALIAVLGVVFSMPLLRLLKTPQNIINDAADYLRIYSLGMPFMFLYNVQASVFSALGNSKTPFHLLVMSSLLNIGFDLLFVGGFSMGVSGAAWATFIAQGVSAVISFLLLTDKVYRKDHERAEFSFFSGAVLKEMSSYAAVSVIQQSVVSVGMLIVQSAVNPFGSDVLAGYTAASKIDSFAIMPFIACGNAVSTYTAQNLGAGKKERIREGYKASVLLCAGIAVIEFAVIMLLRRRFLGFFMDLSSSSASAIETGMGYMTDLAFCYIIMGINSSFNGMLRGLGCLKLFLSGSIINLTFRIIFTYALVSVIGVSAVWLSMPAGWVLSFIYGRVGYRIMCKKKDSAGISDI
;
A
#
# COMPACT_ATOMS: atom_id res chain seq x y z
N MET A 1 -13.31 27.68 -19.36
CA MET A 1 -13.00 27.02 -18.07
C MET A 1 -11.52 27.21 -17.79
N LYS A 2 -11.14 27.97 -16.75
CA LYS A 2 -9.73 28.14 -16.37
C LYS A 2 -9.17 26.78 -15.97
N ASN A 3 -8.17 26.27 -16.70
CA ASN A 3 -7.45 25.06 -16.34
C ASN A 3 -6.91 25.22 -14.92
N LYS A 4 -7.57 24.57 -13.94
CA LYS A 4 -7.00 24.48 -12.58
C LYS A 4 -5.69 23.71 -12.71
N PRO A 5 -4.59 24.20 -12.10
CA PRO A 5 -3.32 23.52 -12.20
C PRO A 5 -3.47 22.07 -11.72
N GLU A 6 -3.03 21.12 -12.55
CA GLU A 6 -3.11 19.67 -12.26
C GLU A 6 -2.30 19.29 -11.01
N ASN A 7 -1.24 20.05 -10.72
CA ASN A 7 -0.37 19.79 -9.58
C ASN A 7 -0.79 20.61 -8.36
N VAL A 8 -0.82 19.99 -7.22
CA VAL A 8 -1.02 20.63 -5.93
C VAL A 8 0.34 21.14 -5.45
N ILE A 9 0.50 22.46 -5.35
CA ILE A 9 1.70 23.07 -4.75
C ILE A 9 1.59 22.84 -3.24
N MET A 10 2.50 22.01 -2.67
CA MET A 10 2.40 21.62 -1.26
C MET A 10 3.12 22.60 -0.32
N THR A 11 3.97 23.44 -0.86
CA THR A 11 4.78 24.39 -0.09
C THR A 11 4.11 25.73 0.16
N GLU A 12 2.90 25.96 -0.41
CA GLU A 12 2.16 27.22 -0.31
C GLU A 12 0.67 26.99 -0.07
N GLY A 13 -0.02 27.95 0.55
CA GLY A 13 -1.45 27.87 0.83
C GLY A 13 -1.79 27.12 2.13
N ASP A 14 -3.09 26.88 2.36
CA ASP A 14 -3.62 26.24 3.57
C ASP A 14 -3.32 24.73 3.58
N PRO A 15 -2.59 24.22 4.58
CA PRO A 15 -2.25 22.80 4.69
C PRO A 15 -3.46 21.86 4.71
N LYS A 16 -4.58 22.28 5.33
CA LYS A 16 -5.81 21.47 5.41
C LYS A 16 -6.39 21.23 4.00
N LYS A 17 -6.52 22.31 3.21
CA LYS A 17 -7.02 22.22 1.83
C LYS A 17 -6.09 21.42 0.91
N ILE A 18 -4.77 21.58 1.10
CA ILE A 18 -3.74 20.90 0.34
C ILE A 18 -3.83 19.38 0.58
N ILE A 19 -3.76 18.96 1.85
CA ILE A 19 -3.79 17.54 2.23
C ILE A 19 -5.10 16.91 1.80
N PHE A 20 -6.24 17.55 2.06
CA PHE A 20 -7.55 17.05 1.65
C PHE A 20 -7.63 16.84 0.12
N ARG A 21 -7.27 17.87 -0.66
CA ARG A 21 -7.31 17.81 -2.13
C ARG A 21 -6.37 16.77 -2.72
N PHE A 22 -5.23 16.56 -2.08
CA PHE A 22 -4.24 15.58 -2.52
C PHE A 22 -4.58 14.16 -2.08
N ALA A 23 -5.11 13.97 -0.87
CA ALA A 23 -5.49 12.67 -0.34
C ALA A 23 -6.72 12.07 -1.04
N GLN A 24 -7.69 12.88 -1.48
CA GLN A 24 -8.91 12.39 -2.12
C GLN A 24 -8.65 11.41 -3.29
N PRO A 25 -7.86 11.76 -4.32
CA PRO A 25 -7.61 10.82 -5.41
C PRO A 25 -6.86 9.57 -4.95
N LEU A 26 -5.99 9.67 -3.93
CA LEU A 26 -5.28 8.52 -3.36
C LEU A 26 -6.23 7.59 -2.58
N ILE A 27 -7.20 8.15 -1.86
CA ILE A 27 -8.25 7.36 -1.18
C ILE A 27 -9.04 6.56 -2.20
N PHE A 28 -9.55 7.23 -3.24
CA PHE A 28 -10.28 6.56 -4.29
C PHE A 28 -9.43 5.54 -5.06
N ALA A 29 -8.15 5.84 -5.31
CA ALA A 29 -7.23 4.90 -5.94
C ALA A 29 -7.10 3.62 -5.11
N ASN A 30 -6.86 3.74 -3.80
CA ASN A 30 -6.73 2.58 -2.94
C ASN A 30 -8.04 1.77 -2.84
N LEU A 31 -9.19 2.43 -2.77
CA LEU A 31 -10.50 1.77 -2.77
C LEU A 31 -10.76 1.03 -4.11
N PHE A 32 -10.47 1.65 -5.24
CA PHE A 32 -10.58 1.00 -6.55
C PHE A 32 -9.63 -0.19 -6.69
N GLN A 33 -8.41 -0.08 -6.18
CA GLN A 33 -7.46 -1.19 -6.17
C GLN A 33 -7.97 -2.36 -5.33
N GLN A 34 -8.58 -2.09 -4.18
CA GLN A 34 -9.17 -3.14 -3.35
C GLN A 34 -10.39 -3.79 -4.00
N LEU A 35 -11.26 -2.98 -4.64
CA LEU A 35 -12.38 -3.49 -5.44
C LEU A 35 -11.89 -4.40 -6.57
N TYR A 36 -10.89 -3.95 -7.32
CA TYR A 36 -10.28 -4.74 -8.39
C TYR A 36 -9.77 -6.08 -7.89
N ASN A 37 -8.95 -6.11 -6.82
CA ASN A 37 -8.43 -7.35 -6.24
C ASN A 37 -9.55 -8.31 -5.79
N THR A 38 -10.66 -7.75 -5.29
CA THR A 38 -11.83 -8.53 -4.88
C THR A 38 -12.56 -9.10 -6.11
N MET A 39 -12.73 -8.31 -7.17
CA MET A 39 -13.40 -8.75 -8.41
C MET A 39 -12.61 -9.85 -9.13
N ASP A 40 -11.29 -9.69 -9.23
CA ASP A 40 -10.40 -10.71 -9.81
C ASP A 40 -10.56 -12.06 -9.09
N THR A 41 -10.53 -12.06 -7.75
CA THR A 41 -10.75 -13.26 -6.95
C THR A 41 -12.14 -13.88 -7.19
N ILE A 42 -13.19 -13.06 -7.32
CA ILE A 42 -14.56 -13.53 -7.57
C ILE A 42 -14.68 -14.12 -8.98
N ILE A 43 -14.10 -13.49 -10.00
CA ILE A 43 -14.16 -13.96 -11.39
C ILE A 43 -13.49 -15.34 -11.48
N VAL A 44 -12.25 -15.46 -10.97
CA VAL A 44 -11.52 -16.73 -10.98
C VAL A 44 -12.28 -17.82 -10.24
N GLY A 45 -12.77 -17.54 -9.02
CA GLY A 45 -13.47 -18.54 -8.22
C GLY A 45 -14.80 -18.98 -8.81
N LYS A 46 -15.61 -18.06 -9.36
CA LYS A 46 -16.93 -18.40 -9.92
C LYS A 46 -16.87 -19.12 -11.27
N ILE A 47 -15.87 -18.79 -12.11
CA ILE A 47 -15.80 -19.34 -13.47
C ILE A 47 -14.97 -20.63 -13.49
N ASN A 48 -13.83 -20.67 -12.76
CA ASN A 48 -12.89 -21.79 -12.83
C ASN A 48 -12.99 -22.76 -11.63
N GLY A 49 -13.80 -22.42 -10.64
CA GLY A 49 -14.05 -23.29 -9.47
C GLY A 49 -12.97 -23.21 -8.38
N ASP A 50 -13.10 -24.09 -7.40
CA ASP A 50 -12.32 -24.05 -6.15
C ASP A 50 -10.84 -24.38 -6.34
N GLU A 51 -10.49 -25.25 -7.28
CA GLU A 51 -9.09 -25.61 -7.56
C GLU A 51 -8.31 -24.44 -8.13
N ALA A 52 -8.91 -23.67 -9.06
CA ALA A 52 -8.33 -22.48 -9.62
C ALA A 52 -8.13 -21.38 -8.54
N LEU A 53 -9.13 -21.21 -7.68
CA LEU A 53 -9.03 -20.28 -6.55
C LEU A 53 -7.92 -20.68 -5.58
N ALA A 54 -7.76 -21.97 -5.31
CA ALA A 54 -6.68 -22.50 -4.47
C ALA A 54 -5.30 -22.29 -5.12
N ALA A 55 -5.16 -22.49 -6.45
CA ALA A 55 -3.92 -22.25 -7.18
C ALA A 55 -3.47 -20.78 -7.11
N VAL A 56 -4.40 -19.83 -7.32
CA VAL A 56 -4.13 -18.39 -7.14
C VAL A 56 -3.78 -18.08 -5.69
N GLY A 57 -4.51 -18.66 -4.73
CA GLY A 57 -4.30 -18.45 -3.30
C GLY A 57 -2.91 -18.86 -2.82
N VAL A 58 -2.40 -20.01 -3.26
CA VAL A 58 -1.03 -20.45 -2.92
C VAL A 58 0.02 -19.54 -3.58
N SER A 59 -0.21 -19.12 -4.83
CA SER A 59 0.67 -18.21 -5.56
C SER A 59 0.71 -16.82 -4.91
N PHE A 60 -0.36 -16.42 -4.23
CA PHE A 60 -0.48 -15.11 -3.57
C PHE A 60 0.59 -14.89 -2.50
N ALA A 61 1.02 -15.92 -1.77
CA ALA A 61 2.09 -15.79 -0.77
C ALA A 61 3.42 -15.33 -1.42
N VAL A 62 3.74 -15.83 -2.61
CA VAL A 62 4.94 -15.46 -3.37
C VAL A 62 4.77 -14.08 -4.01
N THR A 63 3.63 -13.83 -4.64
CA THR A 63 3.36 -12.54 -5.30
C THR A 63 3.30 -11.38 -4.31
N MET A 64 2.86 -11.59 -3.07
CA MET A 64 2.88 -10.58 -2.01
C MET A 64 4.28 -10.06 -1.72
N VAL A 65 5.30 -10.92 -1.73
CA VAL A 65 6.70 -10.49 -1.55
C VAL A 65 7.14 -9.63 -2.74
N MET A 66 6.79 -10.02 -3.96
CA MET A 66 7.10 -9.24 -5.17
C MET A 66 6.41 -7.87 -5.15
N ILE A 67 5.14 -7.82 -4.76
CA ILE A 67 4.36 -6.58 -4.58
C ILE A 67 4.99 -5.68 -3.51
N ALA A 68 5.44 -6.26 -2.39
CA ALA A 68 6.09 -5.49 -1.31
C ALA A 68 7.37 -4.79 -1.79
N VAL A 69 8.18 -5.46 -2.65
CA VAL A 69 9.38 -4.84 -3.22
C VAL A 69 9.00 -3.71 -4.19
N ALA A 70 8.01 -3.91 -5.07
CA ALA A 70 7.56 -2.91 -6.02
C ALA A 70 6.99 -1.66 -5.32
N THR A 71 6.07 -1.87 -4.37
CA THR A 71 5.46 -0.79 -3.58
C THR A 71 6.47 -0.08 -2.69
N GLY A 72 7.35 -0.81 -2.02
CA GLY A 72 8.41 -0.24 -1.19
C GLY A 72 9.37 0.64 -1.99
N THR A 73 9.75 0.20 -3.21
CA THR A 73 10.56 1.00 -4.14
C THR A 73 9.82 2.27 -4.55
N GLY A 74 8.53 2.19 -4.88
CA GLY A 74 7.69 3.33 -5.20
C GLY A 74 7.62 4.35 -4.04
N ILE A 75 7.38 3.88 -2.82
CA ILE A 75 7.31 4.74 -1.63
C ILE A 75 8.63 5.47 -1.40
N GLY A 76 9.77 4.75 -1.49
CA GLY A 76 11.10 5.37 -1.35
C GLY A 76 11.36 6.44 -2.41
N THR A 77 10.98 6.15 -3.65
CA THR A 77 11.04 7.10 -4.78
C THR A 77 10.23 8.36 -4.50
N SER A 78 8.99 8.19 -4.03
CA SER A 78 8.09 9.32 -3.76
C SER A 78 8.70 10.32 -2.78
N VAL A 79 9.30 9.84 -1.69
CA VAL A 79 9.90 10.71 -0.67
C VAL A 79 11.10 11.50 -1.23
N LEU A 80 11.99 10.82 -1.95
CA LEU A 80 13.19 11.46 -2.48
C LEU A 80 12.86 12.51 -3.56
N ILE A 81 12.03 12.15 -4.53
CA ILE A 81 11.61 13.07 -5.59
C ILE A 81 10.80 14.24 -5.01
N ALA A 82 9.93 14.01 -4.02
CA ALA A 82 9.19 15.06 -3.33
C ALA A 82 10.13 16.06 -2.64
N LYS A 83 11.21 15.59 -2.00
CA LYS A 83 12.24 16.43 -1.39
C LYS A 83 12.95 17.29 -2.44
N TYR A 84 13.33 16.71 -3.58
CA TYR A 84 13.94 17.48 -4.68
C TYR A 84 12.95 18.47 -5.32
N CYS A 85 11.68 18.10 -5.42
CA CYS A 85 10.61 18.98 -5.90
C CYS A 85 10.43 20.18 -4.97
N GLY A 86 10.39 19.97 -3.65
CA GLY A 86 10.32 21.04 -2.66
C GLY A 86 11.52 21.99 -2.70
N ALA A 87 12.71 21.45 -2.95
CA ALA A 87 13.94 22.24 -3.11
C ALA A 87 14.02 22.99 -4.45
N GLY A 88 13.05 22.81 -5.37
CA GLY A 88 13.04 23.44 -6.69
C GLY A 88 14.17 22.96 -7.62
N ASN A 89 14.85 21.86 -7.31
CA ASN A 89 16.02 21.40 -8.06
C ASN A 89 15.63 20.49 -9.23
N LYS A 90 15.35 21.12 -10.38
CA LYS A 90 14.91 20.44 -11.60
C LYS A 90 15.91 19.41 -12.14
N SER A 91 17.22 19.71 -12.06
CA SER A 91 18.27 18.77 -12.47
C SER A 91 18.23 17.49 -11.65
N LYS A 92 18.15 17.60 -10.31
CA LYS A 92 18.03 16.43 -9.42
C LYS A 92 16.71 15.68 -9.60
N ILE A 93 15.61 16.38 -9.93
CA ILE A 93 14.33 15.72 -10.23
C ILE A 93 14.48 14.84 -11.47
N LYS A 94 14.99 15.38 -12.59
CA LYS A 94 15.17 14.64 -13.85
C LYS A 94 16.15 13.47 -13.68
N THR A 95 17.32 13.73 -13.08
CA THR A 95 18.31 12.69 -12.76
C THR A 95 17.73 11.61 -11.82
N GLY A 96 16.96 12.02 -10.81
CA GLY A 96 16.32 11.12 -9.88
C GLY A 96 15.31 10.20 -10.56
N ILE A 97 14.44 10.75 -11.40
CA ILE A 97 13.43 9.99 -12.13
C ILE A 97 14.08 8.97 -13.07
N SER A 98 15.05 9.37 -13.90
CA SER A 98 15.73 8.45 -14.81
C SER A 98 16.51 7.37 -14.06
N THR A 99 17.26 7.72 -13.00
CA THR A 99 17.99 6.76 -12.17
C THR A 99 17.05 5.70 -11.57
N VAL A 100 15.91 6.13 -11.02
CA VAL A 100 14.92 5.25 -10.40
C VAL A 100 14.27 4.33 -11.41
N LEU A 101 13.87 4.83 -12.58
CA LEU A 101 13.26 4.01 -13.64
C LEU A 101 14.22 2.94 -14.14
N ILE A 102 15.49 3.28 -14.37
CA ILE A 102 16.53 2.32 -14.79
C ILE A 102 16.72 1.26 -13.70
N PHE A 103 16.92 1.67 -12.45
CA PHE A 103 17.14 0.75 -11.34
C PHE A 103 15.93 -0.15 -11.08
N SER A 104 14.72 0.40 -11.11
CA SER A 104 13.50 -0.39 -10.92
C SER A 104 13.29 -1.43 -12.00
N LEU A 105 13.64 -1.13 -13.26
CA LEU A 105 13.61 -2.10 -14.35
C LEU A 105 14.63 -3.22 -14.15
N MET A 106 15.86 -2.91 -13.71
CA MET A 106 16.87 -3.92 -13.41
C MET A 106 16.42 -4.87 -12.29
N VAL A 107 15.89 -4.30 -11.19
CA VAL A 107 15.36 -5.11 -10.07
C VAL A 107 14.16 -5.94 -10.51
N ALA A 108 13.25 -5.36 -11.28
CA ALA A 108 12.06 -6.05 -11.77
C ALA A 108 12.42 -7.19 -12.74
N ALA A 109 13.39 -6.98 -13.64
CA ALA A 109 13.90 -8.02 -14.54
C ALA A 109 14.53 -9.19 -13.75
N LEU A 110 15.33 -8.86 -12.72
CA LEU A 110 15.89 -9.89 -11.83
C LEU A 110 14.78 -10.69 -11.12
N ILE A 111 13.78 -10.02 -10.55
CA ILE A 111 12.65 -10.67 -9.89
C ILE A 111 11.84 -11.50 -10.89
N ALA A 112 11.63 -11.00 -12.12
CA ALA A 112 10.94 -11.74 -13.17
C ALA A 112 11.67 -13.05 -13.51
N VAL A 113 12.98 -13.00 -13.75
CA VAL A 113 13.80 -14.18 -14.04
C VAL A 113 13.76 -15.17 -12.88
N LEU A 114 13.98 -14.68 -11.64
CA LEU A 114 13.93 -15.54 -10.45
C LEU A 114 12.53 -16.15 -10.26
N GLY A 115 11.46 -15.37 -10.45
CA GLY A 115 10.09 -15.83 -10.32
C GLY A 115 9.73 -16.91 -11.35
N VAL A 116 10.15 -16.75 -12.61
CA VAL A 116 9.94 -17.75 -13.66
C VAL A 116 10.74 -19.04 -13.38
N VAL A 117 12.03 -18.91 -13.08
CA VAL A 117 12.93 -20.07 -12.85
C VAL A 117 12.56 -20.84 -11.59
N PHE A 118 12.26 -20.13 -10.50
CA PHE A 118 12.01 -20.73 -9.18
C PHE A 118 10.53 -20.94 -8.86
N SER A 119 9.58 -20.69 -9.79
CA SER A 119 8.14 -20.89 -9.57
C SER A 119 7.83 -22.31 -9.02
N MET A 120 8.24 -23.35 -9.72
CA MET A 120 7.98 -24.74 -9.33
C MET A 120 8.70 -25.14 -8.03
N PRO A 121 10.03 -24.86 -7.86
CA PRO A 121 10.72 -25.10 -6.60
C PRO A 121 10.08 -24.42 -5.38
N LEU A 122 9.65 -23.16 -5.51
CA LEU A 122 8.98 -22.42 -4.44
C LEU A 122 7.64 -23.05 -4.07
N LEU A 123 6.81 -23.43 -5.04
CA LEU A 123 5.53 -24.07 -4.79
C LEU A 123 5.69 -25.46 -4.15
N ARG A 124 6.72 -26.23 -4.53
CA ARG A 124 7.06 -27.48 -3.85
C ARG A 124 7.50 -27.26 -2.42
N LEU A 125 8.30 -26.21 -2.16
CA LEU A 125 8.72 -25.83 -0.81
C LEU A 125 7.51 -25.44 0.06
N LEU A 126 6.50 -24.80 -0.52
CA LEU A 126 5.23 -24.47 0.12
C LEU A 126 4.29 -25.67 0.28
N LYS A 127 4.73 -26.88 -0.15
CA LYS A 127 3.93 -28.12 -0.09
C LYS A 127 2.58 -28.01 -0.81
N THR A 128 2.59 -27.31 -1.97
CA THR A 128 1.39 -27.15 -2.80
C THR A 128 0.89 -28.53 -3.29
N PRO A 129 -0.44 -28.81 -3.17
CA PRO A 129 -1.03 -30.05 -3.65
C PRO A 129 -0.76 -30.31 -5.14
N GLN A 130 -0.58 -31.59 -5.51
CA GLN A 130 -0.18 -31.98 -6.88
C GLN A 130 -1.23 -31.64 -7.95
N ASN A 131 -2.52 -31.64 -7.59
CA ASN A 131 -3.63 -31.33 -8.50
C ASN A 131 -3.66 -29.87 -8.96
N ILE A 132 -3.09 -28.92 -8.19
CA ILE A 132 -3.11 -27.48 -8.50
C ILE A 132 -1.72 -26.89 -8.76
N ILE A 133 -0.62 -27.63 -8.54
CA ILE A 133 0.74 -27.09 -8.59
C ILE A 133 1.13 -26.58 -9.98
N ASN A 134 0.64 -27.22 -11.04
CA ASN A 134 0.94 -26.80 -12.41
C ASN A 134 0.25 -25.47 -12.73
N ASP A 135 -1.03 -25.34 -12.40
CA ASP A 135 -1.80 -24.11 -12.61
C ASP A 135 -1.22 -22.96 -11.78
N ALA A 136 -0.85 -23.23 -10.52
CA ALA A 136 -0.16 -22.26 -9.67
C ALA A 136 1.21 -21.85 -10.25
N ALA A 137 1.98 -22.79 -10.82
CA ALA A 137 3.27 -22.49 -11.43
C ALA A 137 3.13 -21.64 -12.70
N ASP A 138 2.15 -21.94 -13.54
CA ASP A 138 1.89 -21.16 -14.76
C ASP A 138 1.39 -19.76 -14.43
N TYR A 139 0.48 -19.62 -13.46
CA TYR A 139 0.09 -18.33 -12.94
C TYR A 139 1.29 -17.51 -12.44
N LEU A 140 2.12 -18.12 -11.60
CA LEU A 140 3.27 -17.44 -11.00
C LEU A 140 4.32 -17.06 -12.06
N ARG A 141 4.54 -17.87 -13.10
CA ARG A 141 5.42 -17.56 -14.22
C ARG A 141 4.94 -16.35 -15.01
N ILE A 142 3.66 -16.34 -15.41
CA ILE A 142 3.06 -15.24 -16.17
C ILE A 142 3.06 -13.97 -15.34
N TYR A 143 2.65 -14.06 -14.08
CA TYR A 143 2.66 -12.94 -13.15
C TYR A 143 4.08 -12.36 -12.98
N SER A 144 5.10 -13.23 -12.87
CA SER A 144 6.51 -12.81 -12.77
C SER A 144 7.00 -12.08 -14.02
N LEU A 145 6.59 -12.53 -15.21
CA LEU A 145 6.87 -11.81 -16.46
C LEU A 145 6.25 -10.40 -16.49
N GLY A 146 5.17 -10.18 -15.75
CA GLY A 146 4.53 -8.87 -15.58
C GLY A 146 5.25 -7.91 -14.62
N MET A 147 6.23 -8.39 -13.84
CA MET A 147 6.92 -7.58 -12.83
C MET A 147 7.54 -6.29 -13.39
N PRO A 148 8.20 -6.26 -14.56
CA PRO A 148 8.72 -5.03 -15.12
C PRO A 148 7.65 -3.93 -15.29
N PHE A 149 6.46 -4.28 -15.76
CA PHE A 149 5.35 -3.34 -15.93
C PHE A 149 4.79 -2.88 -14.58
N MET A 150 4.65 -3.80 -13.65
CA MET A 150 4.18 -3.49 -12.30
C MET A 150 5.14 -2.54 -11.56
N PHE A 151 6.44 -2.78 -11.63
CA PHE A 151 7.44 -1.90 -11.03
C PHE A 151 7.43 -0.52 -11.69
N LEU A 152 7.43 -0.45 -13.03
CA LEU A 152 7.35 0.79 -13.78
C LEU A 152 6.12 1.59 -13.36
N TYR A 153 4.94 0.97 -13.36
CA TYR A 153 3.71 1.64 -12.97
C TYR A 153 3.78 2.19 -11.53
N ASN A 154 4.22 1.37 -10.55
CA ASN A 154 4.32 1.78 -9.15
C ASN A 154 5.30 2.95 -8.94
N VAL A 155 6.46 2.91 -9.60
CA VAL A 155 7.45 3.98 -9.54
C VAL A 155 6.94 5.25 -10.20
N GLN A 156 6.34 5.16 -11.37
CA GLN A 156 5.77 6.31 -12.09
C GLN A 156 4.61 6.96 -11.33
N ALA A 157 3.69 6.16 -10.77
CA ALA A 157 2.61 6.63 -9.91
C ALA A 157 3.15 7.38 -8.68
N SER A 158 4.24 6.86 -8.10
CA SER A 158 4.94 7.49 -6.99
C SER A 158 5.63 8.79 -7.38
N VAL A 159 6.22 8.87 -8.58
CA VAL A 159 6.79 10.10 -9.12
C VAL A 159 5.72 11.17 -9.36
N PHE A 160 4.58 10.80 -9.98
CA PHE A 160 3.46 11.73 -10.15
C PHE A 160 3.00 12.29 -8.80
N SER A 161 2.84 11.42 -7.80
CA SER A 161 2.47 11.80 -6.44
C SER A 161 3.51 12.74 -5.82
N ALA A 162 4.80 12.44 -5.98
CA ALA A 162 5.91 13.28 -5.51
C ALA A 162 5.91 14.69 -6.13
N LEU A 163 5.49 14.81 -7.39
CA LEU A 163 5.32 16.06 -8.10
C LEU A 163 4.00 16.80 -7.77
N GLY A 164 3.24 16.32 -6.79
CA GLY A 164 1.97 16.94 -6.37
C GLY A 164 0.76 16.53 -7.21
N ASN A 165 0.88 15.53 -8.08
CA ASN A 165 -0.20 15.06 -8.94
C ASN A 165 -0.70 13.68 -8.50
N SER A 166 -1.74 13.64 -7.67
CA SER A 166 -2.40 12.40 -7.25
C SER A 166 -3.51 11.95 -8.21
N LYS A 167 -3.96 12.81 -9.15
CA LYS A 167 -5.05 12.51 -10.06
C LYS A 167 -4.63 11.58 -11.20
N THR A 168 -3.47 11.82 -11.81
CA THR A 168 -2.97 10.99 -12.93
C THR A 168 -2.83 9.52 -12.51
N PRO A 169 -2.17 9.16 -11.39
CA PRO A 169 -2.14 7.78 -10.91
C PRO A 169 -3.53 7.18 -10.68
N PHE A 170 -4.46 7.96 -10.14
CA PHE A 170 -5.83 7.50 -9.93
C PHE A 170 -6.53 7.14 -11.26
N HIS A 171 -6.48 8.04 -12.27
CA HIS A 171 -7.13 7.74 -13.56
C HIS A 171 -6.49 6.54 -14.26
N LEU A 172 -5.16 6.41 -14.19
CA LEU A 172 -4.44 5.26 -14.75
C LEU A 172 -4.82 3.95 -14.04
N LEU A 173 -4.99 3.99 -12.72
CA LEU A 173 -5.43 2.83 -11.97
C LEU A 173 -6.85 2.41 -12.32
N VAL A 174 -7.79 3.36 -12.40
CA VAL A 174 -9.18 3.07 -12.82
C VAL A 174 -9.19 2.45 -14.22
N MET A 175 -8.44 3.03 -15.17
CA MET A 175 -8.32 2.49 -16.52
C MET A 175 -7.74 1.06 -16.49
N SER A 176 -6.66 0.84 -15.76
CA SER A 176 -6.03 -0.48 -15.61
C SER A 176 -6.99 -1.50 -15.03
N SER A 177 -7.72 -1.14 -13.98
CA SER A 177 -8.69 -2.02 -13.33
C SER A 177 -9.83 -2.41 -14.26
N LEU A 178 -10.37 -1.45 -15.03
CA LEU A 178 -11.42 -1.74 -16.00
C LEU A 178 -10.93 -2.63 -17.15
N LEU A 179 -9.73 -2.38 -17.66
CA LEU A 179 -9.09 -3.22 -18.67
C LEU A 179 -8.87 -4.64 -18.16
N ASN A 180 -8.35 -4.77 -16.92
CA ASN A 180 -8.11 -6.08 -16.34
C ASN A 180 -9.42 -6.86 -16.18
N ILE A 181 -10.47 -6.29 -15.58
CA ILE A 181 -11.79 -6.94 -15.46
C ILE A 181 -12.31 -7.36 -16.84
N GLY A 182 -12.18 -6.50 -17.86
CA GLY A 182 -12.58 -6.84 -19.22
C GLY A 182 -11.79 -8.02 -19.80
N PHE A 183 -10.48 -8.04 -19.60
CA PHE A 183 -9.63 -9.16 -20.05
C PHE A 183 -9.84 -10.43 -19.22
N ASP A 184 -10.12 -10.34 -17.91
CA ASP A 184 -10.49 -11.48 -17.09
C ASP A 184 -11.76 -12.15 -17.62
N LEU A 185 -12.81 -11.39 -17.89
CA LEU A 185 -14.04 -11.91 -18.48
C LEU A 185 -13.80 -12.53 -19.86
N LEU A 186 -12.92 -11.95 -20.67
CA LEU A 186 -12.59 -12.45 -22.01
C LEU A 186 -11.73 -13.72 -21.95
N PHE A 187 -10.65 -13.73 -21.18
CA PHE A 187 -9.69 -14.83 -21.18
C PHE A 187 -10.16 -15.99 -20.30
N VAL A 188 -10.69 -15.69 -19.13
CA VAL A 188 -11.18 -16.70 -18.17
C VAL A 188 -12.58 -17.19 -18.62
N GLY A 189 -13.49 -16.25 -18.93
CA GLY A 189 -14.87 -16.58 -19.29
C GLY A 189 -15.04 -16.96 -20.76
N GLY A 190 -14.50 -16.15 -21.69
CA GLY A 190 -14.70 -16.36 -23.13
C GLY A 190 -13.78 -17.44 -23.72
N PHE A 191 -12.48 -17.39 -23.41
CA PHE A 191 -11.50 -18.33 -23.99
C PHE A 191 -11.22 -19.53 -23.08
N SER A 192 -11.80 -19.60 -21.89
CA SER A 192 -11.63 -20.70 -20.93
C SER A 192 -10.14 -21.01 -20.60
N MET A 193 -9.32 -19.95 -20.54
CA MET A 193 -7.87 -20.07 -20.28
C MET A 193 -7.53 -20.39 -18.82
N GLY A 194 -8.52 -20.60 -17.96
CA GLY A 194 -8.32 -20.95 -16.56
C GLY A 194 -7.56 -19.87 -15.78
N VAL A 195 -6.74 -20.29 -14.85
CA VAL A 195 -5.93 -19.43 -13.97
C VAL A 195 -4.91 -18.61 -14.76
N SER A 196 -4.35 -19.17 -15.85
CA SER A 196 -3.42 -18.48 -16.73
C SER A 196 -4.06 -17.28 -17.43
N GLY A 197 -5.37 -17.34 -17.71
CA GLY A 197 -6.14 -16.21 -18.28
C GLY A 197 -6.13 -14.98 -17.39
N ALA A 198 -6.34 -15.16 -16.09
CA ALA A 198 -6.30 -14.07 -15.10
C ALA A 198 -4.88 -13.46 -14.99
N ALA A 199 -3.84 -14.30 -15.04
CA ALA A 199 -2.46 -13.81 -15.05
C ALA A 199 -2.15 -12.97 -16.29
N TRP A 200 -2.59 -13.40 -17.49
CA TRP A 200 -2.43 -12.63 -18.73
C TRP A 200 -3.26 -11.35 -18.74
N ALA A 201 -4.47 -11.35 -18.19
CA ALA A 201 -5.28 -10.14 -18.05
C ALA A 201 -4.56 -9.09 -17.21
N THR A 202 -4.00 -9.50 -16.07
CA THR A 202 -3.19 -8.63 -15.20
C THR A 202 -1.93 -8.13 -15.91
N PHE A 203 -1.21 -9.00 -16.60
CA PHE A 203 -0.01 -8.65 -17.36
C PHE A 203 -0.30 -7.56 -18.40
N ILE A 204 -1.32 -7.74 -19.22
CA ILE A 204 -1.68 -6.79 -20.29
C ILE A 204 -2.19 -5.48 -19.71
N ALA A 205 -3.09 -5.51 -18.74
CA ALA A 205 -3.66 -4.31 -18.11
C ALA A 205 -2.57 -3.45 -17.46
N GLN A 206 -1.63 -4.06 -16.76
CA GLN A 206 -0.49 -3.37 -16.16
C GLN A 206 0.50 -2.87 -17.22
N GLY A 207 0.75 -3.66 -18.29
CA GLY A 207 1.60 -3.26 -19.39
C GLY A 207 1.09 -2.00 -20.09
N VAL A 208 -0.19 -1.97 -20.44
CA VAL A 208 -0.83 -0.79 -21.05
C VAL A 208 -0.72 0.44 -20.13
N SER A 209 -1.02 0.26 -18.84
CA SER A 209 -0.95 1.35 -17.87
C SER A 209 0.47 1.87 -17.65
N ALA A 210 1.47 0.99 -17.59
CA ALA A 210 2.87 1.37 -17.46
C ALA A 210 3.36 2.16 -18.67
N VAL A 211 2.98 1.75 -19.89
CA VAL A 211 3.35 2.46 -21.13
C VAL A 211 2.70 3.84 -21.19
N ILE A 212 1.38 3.93 -20.95
CA ILE A 212 0.68 5.22 -20.95
C ILE A 212 1.24 6.15 -19.87
N SER A 213 1.47 5.61 -18.66
CA SER A 213 2.08 6.34 -17.55
C SER A 213 3.47 6.88 -17.92
N PHE A 214 4.29 6.07 -18.61
CA PHE A 214 5.61 6.47 -19.08
C PHE A 214 5.56 7.61 -20.08
N LEU A 215 4.66 7.53 -21.06
CA LEU A 215 4.48 8.59 -22.07
C LEU A 215 4.03 9.90 -21.43
N LEU A 216 3.07 9.85 -20.50
CA LEU A 216 2.60 11.03 -19.77
C LEU A 216 3.69 11.64 -18.89
N LEU A 217 4.48 10.79 -18.21
CA LEU A 217 5.57 11.25 -17.36
C LEU A 217 6.67 11.93 -18.18
N THR A 218 7.04 11.30 -19.31
CA THR A 218 8.08 11.83 -20.21
C THR A 218 7.65 13.17 -20.82
N ASP A 219 6.41 13.29 -21.29
CA ASP A 219 5.87 14.54 -21.80
C ASP A 219 5.92 15.66 -20.75
N LYS A 220 5.52 15.34 -19.51
CA LYS A 220 5.44 16.33 -18.43
C LYS A 220 6.80 16.77 -17.90
N VAL A 221 7.75 15.86 -17.74
CA VAL A 221 9.04 16.12 -17.08
C VAL A 221 10.11 16.58 -18.07
N TYR A 222 10.11 16.04 -19.30
CA TYR A 222 11.21 16.27 -20.23
C TYR A 222 10.82 17.16 -21.43
N ARG A 223 9.56 17.08 -21.94
CA ARG A 223 9.14 17.87 -23.11
C ARG A 223 8.55 19.22 -22.77
N LYS A 224 7.70 19.32 -21.75
CA LYS A 224 7.02 20.57 -21.35
C LYS A 224 7.85 21.46 -20.43
N ASP A 225 8.98 20.97 -19.91
CA ASP A 225 9.89 21.79 -19.12
C ASP A 225 10.82 22.57 -20.06
N HIS A 226 10.45 23.82 -20.36
CA HIS A 226 11.21 24.72 -21.26
C HIS A 226 12.59 25.11 -20.74
N GLU A 227 12.88 24.87 -19.46
CA GLU A 227 14.21 25.03 -18.91
C GLU A 227 15.06 23.77 -19.22
N ARG A 228 16.06 23.90 -20.08
CA ARG A 228 17.07 22.87 -20.38
C ARG A 228 18.00 22.67 -19.19
N ALA A 229 17.48 22.16 -18.05
CA ALA A 229 18.34 21.76 -16.95
C ALA A 229 19.20 20.58 -17.40
N GLU A 230 20.51 20.70 -17.32
CA GLU A 230 21.42 19.57 -17.52
C GLU A 230 21.10 18.47 -16.48
N PHE A 231 20.97 17.24 -16.93
CA PHE A 231 20.73 16.11 -16.04
C PHE A 231 21.52 14.89 -16.52
N SER A 232 21.86 14.04 -15.57
CA SER A 232 22.47 12.75 -15.85
C SER A 232 21.39 11.66 -15.92
N PHE A 233 21.47 10.76 -16.90
CA PHE A 233 20.56 9.63 -17.01
C PHE A 233 20.64 8.68 -15.82
N PHE A 234 21.82 8.59 -15.18
CA PHE A 234 22.04 7.74 -14.01
C PHE A 234 23.01 8.39 -13.04
N SER A 235 22.68 8.34 -11.75
CA SER A 235 23.54 8.86 -10.69
C SER A 235 23.62 7.86 -9.52
N GLY A 236 24.82 7.33 -9.27
CA GLY A 236 25.07 6.43 -8.15
C GLY A 236 24.80 7.07 -6.78
N ALA A 237 25.00 8.38 -6.65
CA ALA A 237 24.70 9.13 -5.42
C ALA A 237 23.18 9.15 -5.14
N VAL A 238 22.39 9.46 -6.16
CA VAL A 238 20.91 9.43 -6.09
C VAL A 238 20.42 8.03 -5.81
N LEU A 239 20.99 7.01 -6.48
CA LEU A 239 20.65 5.61 -6.24
C LEU A 239 20.90 5.20 -4.79
N LYS A 240 22.05 5.56 -4.21
CA LYS A 240 22.38 5.27 -2.82
C LYS A 240 21.40 5.91 -1.84
N GLU A 241 21.03 7.18 -2.06
CA GLU A 241 20.05 7.89 -1.23
C GLU A 241 18.68 7.19 -1.34
N MET A 242 18.22 6.92 -2.57
CA MET A 242 16.94 6.26 -2.83
C MET A 242 16.89 4.84 -2.27
N SER A 243 17.96 4.05 -2.42
CA SER A 243 18.01 2.66 -1.94
C SER A 243 17.80 2.57 -0.44
N SER A 244 18.22 3.58 0.34
CA SER A 244 17.97 3.64 1.78
C SER A 244 16.47 3.77 2.09
N TYR A 245 15.75 4.64 1.38
CA TYR A 245 14.31 4.80 1.54
C TYR A 245 13.54 3.58 1.03
N ALA A 246 13.94 3.03 -0.13
CA ALA A 246 13.32 1.86 -0.72
C ALA A 246 13.49 0.63 0.16
N ALA A 247 14.71 0.33 0.61
CA ALA A 247 15.00 -0.83 1.45
C ALA A 247 14.19 -0.82 2.75
N VAL A 248 14.15 0.33 3.44
CA VAL A 248 13.35 0.48 4.66
C VAL A 248 11.87 0.26 4.40
N SER A 249 11.36 0.80 3.29
CA SER A 249 9.95 0.64 2.92
C SER A 249 9.61 -0.80 2.52
N VAL A 250 10.51 -1.49 1.79
CA VAL A 250 10.38 -2.91 1.44
C VAL A 250 10.35 -3.78 2.70
N ILE A 251 11.33 -3.59 3.61
CA ILE A 251 11.38 -4.34 4.87
C ILE A 251 10.10 -4.09 5.67
N GLN A 252 9.64 -2.85 5.78
CA GLN A 252 8.42 -2.49 6.50
C GLN A 252 7.19 -3.19 5.90
N GLN A 253 7.03 -3.21 4.56
CA GLN A 253 5.92 -3.90 3.91
C GLN A 253 5.99 -5.42 4.13
N SER A 254 7.19 -6.01 4.06
CA SER A 254 7.39 -7.44 4.33
C SER A 254 7.06 -7.79 5.79
N VAL A 255 7.50 -6.97 6.74
CA VAL A 255 7.19 -7.12 8.17
C VAL A 255 5.68 -7.10 8.40
N VAL A 256 4.96 -6.16 7.78
CA VAL A 256 3.49 -6.08 7.89
C VAL A 256 2.84 -7.33 7.32
N SER A 257 3.24 -7.78 6.12
CA SER A 257 2.64 -8.95 5.46
C SER A 257 2.85 -10.24 6.26
N VAL A 258 4.08 -10.49 6.71
CA VAL A 258 4.39 -11.66 7.55
C VAL A 258 3.62 -11.61 8.88
N GLY A 259 3.53 -10.42 9.47
CA GLY A 259 2.81 -10.23 10.72
C GLY A 259 1.32 -10.51 10.61
N MET A 260 0.70 -10.12 9.51
CA MET A 260 -0.71 -10.44 9.26
C MET A 260 -0.94 -11.96 9.22
N LEU A 261 -0.07 -12.72 8.56
CA LEU A 261 -0.17 -14.17 8.48
C LEU A 261 -0.01 -14.84 9.86
N ILE A 262 0.97 -14.40 10.67
CA ILE A 262 1.18 -14.94 12.03
C ILE A 262 -0.02 -14.66 12.92
N VAL A 263 -0.57 -13.45 12.91
CA VAL A 263 -1.72 -13.08 13.73
C VAL A 263 -2.98 -13.81 13.25
N GLN A 264 -3.18 -13.95 11.95
CA GLN A 264 -4.30 -14.69 11.37
C GLN A 264 -4.28 -16.17 11.77
N SER A 265 -3.08 -16.78 11.89
CA SER A 265 -2.98 -18.20 12.29
C SER A 265 -3.52 -18.47 13.69
N ALA A 266 -3.60 -17.45 14.55
CA ALA A 266 -4.16 -17.56 15.89
C ALA A 266 -5.71 -17.71 15.89
N VAL A 267 -6.38 -17.49 14.77
CA VAL A 267 -7.84 -17.70 14.63
C VAL A 267 -8.18 -19.17 14.37
N ASN A 268 -7.29 -19.91 13.70
CA ASN A 268 -7.55 -21.28 13.25
C ASN A 268 -8.05 -22.24 14.36
N PRO A 269 -7.53 -22.19 15.60
CA PRO A 269 -7.98 -23.10 16.67
C PRO A 269 -9.42 -22.87 17.12
N PHE A 270 -10.07 -21.76 16.76
CA PHE A 270 -11.46 -21.45 17.16
C PHE A 270 -12.52 -22.10 16.28
N GLY A 271 -12.11 -22.84 15.25
CA GLY A 271 -13.01 -23.57 14.36
C GLY A 271 -13.45 -22.77 13.13
N SER A 272 -14.11 -23.48 12.21
CA SER A 272 -14.49 -22.97 10.87
C SER A 272 -15.44 -21.77 10.93
N ASP A 273 -16.37 -21.79 11.88
CA ASP A 273 -17.41 -20.75 12.00
C ASP A 273 -16.81 -19.40 12.39
N VAL A 274 -15.97 -19.41 13.45
CA VAL A 274 -15.26 -18.23 13.91
C VAL A 274 -14.31 -17.70 12.80
N LEU A 275 -13.61 -18.61 12.12
CA LEU A 275 -12.74 -18.27 11.01
C LEU A 275 -13.51 -17.61 9.84
N ALA A 276 -14.71 -18.11 9.52
CA ALA A 276 -15.56 -17.53 8.48
C ALA A 276 -15.99 -16.10 8.83
N GLY A 277 -16.49 -15.87 10.05
CA GLY A 277 -16.86 -14.54 10.54
C GLY A 277 -15.67 -13.56 10.56
N TYR A 278 -14.52 -14.00 11.08
CA TYR A 278 -13.27 -13.24 11.06
C TYR A 278 -12.83 -12.87 9.63
N THR A 279 -12.88 -13.84 8.71
CA THR A 279 -12.46 -13.62 7.32
C THR A 279 -13.37 -12.62 6.62
N ALA A 280 -14.68 -12.74 6.77
CA ALA A 280 -15.65 -11.78 6.23
C ALA A 280 -15.42 -10.37 6.77
N ALA A 281 -15.24 -10.22 8.08
CA ALA A 281 -14.96 -8.93 8.72
C ALA A 281 -13.61 -8.35 8.29
N SER A 282 -12.56 -9.16 8.16
CA SER A 282 -11.23 -8.70 7.71
C SER A 282 -11.22 -8.21 6.27
N LYS A 283 -12.08 -8.75 5.40
CA LYS A 283 -12.29 -8.20 4.05
C LYS A 283 -12.90 -6.79 4.10
N ILE A 284 -13.87 -6.57 4.97
CA ILE A 284 -14.48 -5.24 5.16
C ILE A 284 -13.45 -4.27 5.76
N ASP A 285 -12.69 -4.71 6.77
CA ASP A 285 -11.61 -3.93 7.38
C ASP A 285 -10.56 -3.49 6.36
N SER A 286 -10.22 -4.34 5.38
CA SER A 286 -9.29 -3.98 4.33
C SER A 286 -9.74 -2.79 3.48
N PHE A 287 -11.04 -2.53 3.35
CA PHE A 287 -11.56 -1.30 2.75
C PHE A 287 -11.51 -0.12 3.72
N ALA A 288 -11.86 -0.34 4.98
CA ALA A 288 -11.89 0.72 6.00
C ALA A 288 -10.50 1.32 6.30
N ILE A 289 -9.43 0.55 6.24
CA ILE A 289 -8.07 1.08 6.49
C ILE A 289 -7.49 1.90 5.33
N MET A 290 -8.00 1.77 4.10
CA MET A 290 -7.44 2.41 2.90
C MET A 290 -7.39 3.93 2.95
N PRO A 291 -8.41 4.65 3.44
CA PRO A 291 -8.36 6.10 3.58
C PRO A 291 -7.23 6.59 4.51
N PHE A 292 -6.97 5.88 5.60
CA PHE A 292 -5.89 6.25 6.53
C PHE A 292 -4.50 6.03 5.93
N ILE A 293 -4.32 4.96 5.16
CA ILE A 293 -3.07 4.72 4.40
C ILE A 293 -2.84 5.85 3.38
N ALA A 294 -3.89 6.26 2.65
CA ALA A 294 -3.81 7.35 1.69
C ALA A 294 -3.44 8.69 2.37
N CYS A 295 -4.02 8.99 3.54
CA CYS A 295 -3.66 10.16 4.34
C CYS A 295 -2.19 10.12 4.78
N GLY A 296 -1.68 8.96 5.23
CA GLY A 296 -0.28 8.77 5.57
C GLY A 296 0.66 9.01 4.38
N ASN A 297 0.29 8.54 3.18
CA ASN A 297 1.03 8.80 1.95
C ASN A 297 1.01 10.28 1.57
N ALA A 298 -0.14 10.95 1.72
CA ALA A 298 -0.27 12.38 1.45
C ALA A 298 0.61 13.23 2.38
N VAL A 299 0.61 12.92 3.68
CA VAL A 299 1.49 13.60 4.65
C VAL A 299 2.96 13.34 4.36
N SER A 300 3.31 12.14 3.94
CA SER A 300 4.70 11.80 3.59
C SER A 300 5.23 12.70 2.47
N THR A 301 4.46 12.82 1.39
CA THR A 301 4.80 13.68 0.25
C THR A 301 4.81 15.16 0.64
N TYR A 302 3.79 15.61 1.40
CA TYR A 302 3.70 16.97 1.91
C TYR A 302 4.91 17.33 2.78
N THR A 303 5.27 16.46 3.70
CA THR A 303 6.41 16.63 4.61
C THR A 303 7.72 16.68 3.83
N ALA A 304 7.94 15.78 2.88
CA ALA A 304 9.17 15.74 2.08
C ALA A 304 9.33 17.00 1.22
N GLN A 305 8.26 17.52 0.59
CA GLN A 305 8.31 18.75 -0.16
C GLN A 305 8.59 19.97 0.73
N ASN A 306 7.92 20.08 1.88
CA ASN A 306 8.15 21.21 2.80
C ASN A 306 9.53 21.13 3.46
N LEU A 307 10.05 19.94 3.72
CA LEU A 307 11.43 19.74 4.17
C LEU A 307 12.43 20.21 3.10
N GLY A 308 12.22 19.81 1.84
CA GLY A 308 13.05 20.24 0.71
C GLY A 308 13.03 21.75 0.49
N ALA A 309 11.91 22.41 0.75
CA ALA A 309 11.73 23.85 0.67
C ALA A 309 12.23 24.63 1.91
N GLY A 310 12.73 23.93 2.94
CA GLY A 310 13.15 24.55 4.21
C GLY A 310 11.99 25.06 5.09
N LYS A 311 10.72 24.74 4.76
CA LYS A 311 9.52 25.25 5.44
C LYS A 311 9.08 24.32 6.60
N LYS A 312 9.87 24.24 7.67
CA LYS A 312 9.70 23.27 8.76
C LYS A 312 8.41 23.43 9.57
N GLU A 313 7.96 24.66 9.79
CA GLU A 313 6.73 24.94 10.54
C GLU A 313 5.51 24.33 9.87
N ARG A 314 5.48 24.35 8.54
CA ARG A 314 4.39 23.75 7.75
C ARG A 314 4.28 22.25 7.92
N ILE A 315 5.37 21.55 8.24
CA ILE A 315 5.36 20.10 8.49
C ILE A 315 4.44 19.77 9.68
N ARG A 316 4.55 20.55 10.76
CA ARG A 316 3.68 20.39 11.93
C ARG A 316 2.21 20.70 11.62
N GLU A 317 1.97 21.73 10.83
CA GLU A 317 0.61 22.09 10.39
C GLU A 317 -0.01 21.01 9.51
N GLY A 318 0.76 20.47 8.55
CA GLY A 318 0.34 19.37 7.69
C GLY A 318 0.02 18.09 8.46
N TYR A 319 0.85 17.73 9.45
CA TYR A 319 0.56 16.62 10.34
C TYR A 319 -0.78 16.81 11.08
N LYS A 320 -0.99 17.98 11.68
CA LYS A 320 -2.27 18.30 12.37
C LYS A 320 -3.46 18.25 11.42
N ALA A 321 -3.29 18.77 10.20
CA ALA A 321 -4.33 18.76 9.17
C ALA A 321 -4.72 17.33 8.76
N SER A 322 -3.74 16.45 8.62
CA SER A 322 -3.99 15.02 8.33
C SER A 322 -4.70 14.31 9.49
N VAL A 323 -4.26 14.54 10.71
CA VAL A 323 -4.93 13.96 11.90
C VAL A 323 -6.40 14.40 11.96
N LEU A 324 -6.68 15.67 11.68
CA LEU A 324 -8.06 16.18 11.64
C LEU A 324 -8.89 15.53 10.52
N LEU A 325 -8.29 15.36 9.33
CA LEU A 325 -8.92 14.65 8.21
C LEU A 325 -9.22 13.20 8.58
N CYS A 326 -8.24 12.50 9.15
CA CYS A 326 -8.42 11.12 9.60
C CYS A 326 -9.49 11.00 10.70
N ALA A 327 -9.56 11.96 11.61
CA ALA A 327 -10.61 11.98 12.63
C ALA A 327 -12.01 12.11 12.00
N GLY A 328 -12.17 12.99 11.00
CA GLY A 328 -13.43 13.12 10.26
C GLY A 328 -13.80 11.83 9.51
N ILE A 329 -12.83 11.18 8.86
CA ILE A 329 -13.03 9.89 8.19
C ILE A 329 -13.44 8.82 9.21
N ALA A 330 -12.74 8.71 10.34
CA ALA A 330 -13.02 7.71 11.36
C ALA A 330 -14.45 7.85 11.95
N VAL A 331 -14.94 9.09 12.14
CA VAL A 331 -16.31 9.35 12.59
C VAL A 331 -17.34 8.88 11.55
N ILE A 332 -17.09 9.17 10.27
CA ILE A 332 -17.97 8.73 9.18
C ILE A 332 -17.98 7.19 9.08
N GLU A 333 -16.81 6.57 9.09
CA GLU A 333 -16.68 5.10 9.03
C GLU A 333 -17.32 4.43 10.24
N PHE A 334 -17.13 4.97 11.43
CA PHE A 334 -17.81 4.49 12.63
C PHE A 334 -19.33 4.50 12.44
N ALA A 335 -19.91 5.61 12.00
CA ALA A 335 -21.36 5.70 11.78
C ALA A 335 -21.83 4.72 10.70
N VAL A 336 -21.13 4.62 9.57
CA VAL A 336 -21.46 3.72 8.48
C VAL A 336 -21.37 2.26 8.91
N ILE A 337 -20.31 1.88 9.62
CA ILE A 337 -20.13 0.51 10.12
C ILE A 337 -21.21 0.17 11.13
N MET A 338 -21.47 1.03 12.12
CA MET A 338 -22.52 0.77 13.13
C MET A 338 -23.88 0.55 12.50
N LEU A 339 -24.24 1.35 11.49
CA LEU A 339 -25.53 1.25 10.79
C LEU A 339 -25.63 0.05 9.86
N LEU A 340 -24.52 -0.32 9.20
CA LEU A 340 -24.55 -1.23 8.05
C LEU A 340 -23.75 -2.53 8.28
N ARG A 341 -23.13 -2.76 9.45
CA ARG A 341 -22.23 -3.91 9.71
C ARG A 341 -22.85 -5.26 9.33
N ARG A 342 -24.12 -5.49 9.65
CA ARG A 342 -24.82 -6.72 9.30
C ARG A 342 -25.01 -6.89 7.79
N ARG A 343 -25.31 -5.77 7.07
CA ARG A 343 -25.41 -5.79 5.61
C ARG A 343 -24.06 -6.03 4.95
N PHE A 344 -23.00 -5.41 5.49
CA PHE A 344 -21.64 -5.60 4.97
C PHE A 344 -21.19 -7.07 5.14
N LEU A 345 -21.45 -7.70 6.28
CA LEU A 345 -21.17 -9.12 6.44
C LEU A 345 -21.93 -9.96 5.41
N GLY A 346 -23.18 -9.64 5.12
CA GLY A 346 -24.00 -10.33 4.11
C GLY A 346 -23.46 -10.26 2.68
N PHE A 347 -22.50 -9.37 2.36
CA PHE A 347 -21.80 -9.41 1.06
C PHE A 347 -20.76 -10.53 0.96
N PHE A 348 -20.25 -11.02 2.08
CA PHE A 348 -19.15 -11.98 2.14
C PHE A 348 -19.56 -13.33 2.72
N MET A 349 -20.71 -13.42 3.38
CA MET A 349 -21.25 -14.67 3.94
C MET A 349 -22.79 -14.69 3.85
N ASP A 350 -23.35 -15.86 3.68
CA ASP A 350 -24.81 -16.04 3.69
C ASP A 350 -25.31 -16.03 5.14
N LEU A 351 -25.93 -14.92 5.55
CA LEU A 351 -26.43 -14.76 6.92
C LEU A 351 -27.59 -15.69 7.29
N SER A 352 -28.24 -16.34 6.32
CA SER A 352 -29.34 -17.29 6.55
C SER A 352 -28.84 -18.68 6.89
N SER A 353 -27.70 -19.08 6.32
CA SER A 353 -27.09 -20.41 6.50
C SER A 353 -25.90 -20.41 7.48
N SER A 354 -25.38 -19.21 7.83
CA SER A 354 -24.23 -19.07 8.72
C SER A 354 -24.61 -19.27 10.18
N SER A 355 -23.68 -19.85 10.95
CA SER A 355 -23.87 -20.02 12.40
C SER A 355 -23.94 -18.67 13.14
N ALA A 356 -24.61 -18.67 14.29
CA ALA A 356 -24.68 -17.51 15.16
C ALA A 356 -23.27 -17.05 15.59
N SER A 357 -22.36 -17.98 15.84
CA SER A 357 -20.96 -17.72 16.22
C SER A 357 -20.19 -16.99 15.12
N ALA A 358 -20.38 -17.35 13.83
CA ALA A 358 -19.75 -16.68 12.71
C ALA A 358 -20.23 -15.22 12.59
N ILE A 359 -21.54 -14.99 12.70
CA ILE A 359 -22.13 -13.65 12.63
C ILE A 359 -21.67 -12.80 13.81
N GLU A 360 -21.68 -13.34 15.02
CA GLU A 360 -21.26 -12.64 16.24
C GLU A 360 -19.79 -12.25 16.18
N THR A 361 -18.92 -13.17 15.76
CA THR A 361 -17.47 -12.90 15.54
C THR A 361 -17.27 -11.75 14.55
N GLY A 362 -17.91 -11.81 13.38
CA GLY A 362 -17.78 -10.76 12.37
C GLY A 362 -18.30 -9.41 12.85
N MET A 363 -19.43 -9.37 13.53
CA MET A 363 -20.01 -8.14 14.08
C MET A 363 -19.17 -7.58 15.23
N GLY A 364 -18.62 -8.43 16.10
CA GLY A 364 -17.72 -8.04 17.20
C GLY A 364 -16.44 -7.39 16.65
N TYR A 365 -15.77 -8.05 15.71
CA TYR A 365 -14.59 -7.53 15.02
C TYR A 365 -14.84 -6.12 14.47
N MET A 366 -15.89 -5.95 13.66
CA MET A 366 -16.20 -4.66 13.02
C MET A 366 -16.52 -3.57 14.06
N THR A 367 -17.23 -3.93 15.13
CA THR A 367 -17.59 -2.99 16.18
C THR A 367 -16.36 -2.49 16.93
N ASP A 368 -15.52 -3.43 17.40
CA ASP A 368 -14.33 -3.10 18.18
C ASP A 368 -13.34 -2.24 17.40
N LEU A 369 -13.11 -2.57 16.13
CA LEU A 369 -12.19 -1.78 15.30
C LEU A 369 -12.76 -0.43 14.87
N ALA A 370 -14.08 -0.31 14.67
CA ALA A 370 -14.69 0.96 14.32
C ALA A 370 -14.40 2.05 15.35
N PHE A 371 -14.36 1.72 16.64
CA PHE A 371 -13.94 2.65 17.70
C PHE A 371 -12.45 3.02 17.62
N CYS A 372 -11.63 2.17 17.04
CA CYS A 372 -10.18 2.29 17.06
C CYS A 372 -9.58 2.94 15.80
N TYR A 373 -10.34 3.16 14.73
CA TYR A 373 -9.80 3.70 13.47
C TYR A 373 -9.20 5.10 13.61
N ILE A 374 -9.65 5.91 14.58
CA ILE A 374 -8.98 7.19 14.86
C ILE A 374 -7.52 7.00 15.27
N ILE A 375 -7.22 5.94 16.03
CA ILE A 375 -5.84 5.61 16.45
C ILE A 375 -5.03 5.23 15.21
N MET A 376 -5.62 4.43 14.30
CA MET A 376 -5.00 4.10 13.00
C MET A 376 -4.67 5.37 12.21
N GLY A 377 -5.59 6.34 12.13
CA GLY A 377 -5.39 7.60 11.43
C GLY A 377 -4.25 8.43 12.00
N ILE A 378 -4.18 8.54 13.32
CA ILE A 378 -3.09 9.25 14.04
C ILE A 378 -1.75 8.56 13.75
N ASN A 379 -1.69 7.22 13.88
CA ASN A 379 -0.47 6.45 13.68
C ASN A 379 0.00 6.52 12.21
N SER A 380 -0.92 6.39 11.24
CA SER A 380 -0.61 6.48 9.81
C SER A 380 -0.08 7.86 9.42
N SER A 381 -0.71 8.94 9.91
CA SER A 381 -0.26 10.32 9.69
C SER A 381 1.13 10.55 10.30
N PHE A 382 1.39 10.03 11.49
CA PHE A 382 2.68 10.16 12.16
C PHE A 382 3.79 9.40 11.41
N ASN A 383 3.53 8.17 11.01
CA ASN A 383 4.44 7.36 10.21
C ASN A 383 4.72 8.00 8.84
N GLY A 384 3.71 8.60 8.20
CA GLY A 384 3.87 9.40 7.00
C GLY A 384 4.82 10.58 7.20
N MET A 385 4.66 11.32 8.30
CA MET A 385 5.55 12.42 8.67
C MET A 385 6.99 11.93 8.90
N LEU A 386 7.21 10.87 9.68
CA LEU A 386 8.55 10.32 9.93
C LEU A 386 9.25 9.90 8.63
N ARG A 387 8.51 9.28 7.72
CA ARG A 387 9.01 8.86 6.42
C ARG A 387 9.38 10.06 5.55
N GLY A 388 8.51 11.08 5.47
CA GLY A 388 8.77 12.33 4.76
C GLY A 388 9.96 13.12 5.30
N LEU A 389 10.21 13.07 6.61
CA LEU A 389 11.39 13.64 7.28
C LEU A 389 12.68 12.84 7.04
N GLY A 390 12.59 11.62 6.48
CA GLY A 390 13.74 10.73 6.36
C GLY A 390 14.17 10.08 7.68
N CYS A 391 13.32 10.07 8.71
CA CYS A 391 13.58 9.42 10.00
C CYS A 391 13.38 7.89 9.89
N LEU A 392 14.07 7.26 8.91
CA LEU A 392 13.84 5.90 8.46
C LEU A 392 14.06 4.85 9.56
N LYS A 393 15.09 5.02 10.41
CA LYS A 393 15.36 4.08 11.52
C LYS A 393 14.19 4.06 12.51
N LEU A 394 13.68 5.24 12.86
CA LEU A 394 12.56 5.37 13.81
C LEU A 394 11.26 4.83 13.22
N PHE A 395 11.03 5.07 11.94
CA PHE A 395 9.88 4.52 11.19
C PHE A 395 9.90 2.99 11.16
N LEU A 396 11.05 2.39 10.80
CA LEU A 396 11.18 0.94 10.69
C LEU A 396 11.09 0.26 12.05
N SER A 397 11.81 0.77 13.06
CA SER A 397 11.75 0.21 14.41
C SER A 397 10.35 0.31 15.02
N GLY A 398 9.62 1.41 14.76
CA GLY A 398 8.22 1.55 15.16
C GLY A 398 7.33 0.48 14.54
N SER A 399 7.54 0.14 13.26
CA SER A 399 6.79 -0.92 12.56
C SER A 399 7.11 -2.31 13.11
N ILE A 400 8.37 -2.59 13.41
CA ILE A 400 8.80 -3.85 14.05
C ILE A 400 8.19 -3.98 15.44
N ILE A 401 8.26 -2.93 16.27
CA ILE A 401 7.65 -2.91 17.60
C ILE A 401 6.15 -3.15 17.52
N ASN A 402 5.46 -2.49 16.57
CA ASN A 402 4.04 -2.73 16.34
C ASN A 402 3.75 -4.21 16.12
N LEU A 403 4.45 -4.85 15.18
CA LEU A 403 4.23 -6.24 14.84
C LEU A 403 4.56 -7.17 16.01
N THR A 404 5.74 -7.01 16.62
CA THR A 404 6.17 -7.84 17.75
C THR A 404 5.14 -7.76 18.88
N PHE A 405 4.69 -6.56 19.21
CA PHE A 405 3.69 -6.38 20.25
C PHE A 405 2.35 -7.01 19.88
N ARG A 406 1.89 -6.90 18.63
CA ARG A 406 0.66 -7.56 18.16
C ARG A 406 0.73 -9.08 18.33
N ILE A 407 1.85 -9.69 17.97
CA ILE A 407 2.05 -11.14 18.15
C ILE A 407 2.00 -11.49 19.64
N ILE A 408 2.80 -10.82 20.48
CA ILE A 408 2.83 -11.06 21.92
C ILE A 408 1.42 -10.87 22.53
N PHE A 409 0.76 -9.77 22.23
CA PHE A 409 -0.59 -9.46 22.73
C PHE A 409 -1.60 -10.54 22.34
N THR A 410 -1.60 -10.97 21.08
CA THR A 410 -2.51 -12.00 20.58
C THR A 410 -2.30 -13.30 21.35
N TYR A 411 -1.08 -13.85 21.39
CA TYR A 411 -0.84 -15.15 22.00
C TYR A 411 -0.90 -15.14 23.53
N ALA A 412 -0.62 -13.99 24.18
CA ALA A 412 -0.76 -13.86 25.62
C ALA A 412 -2.23 -13.76 26.08
N LEU A 413 -3.08 -13.13 25.28
CA LEU A 413 -4.47 -12.83 25.69
C LEU A 413 -5.52 -13.71 25.01
N VAL A 414 -5.16 -14.49 24.00
CA VAL A 414 -6.12 -15.35 23.28
C VAL A 414 -6.82 -16.35 24.18
N SER A 415 -6.15 -16.84 25.24
CA SER A 415 -6.73 -17.73 26.26
C SER A 415 -7.66 -17.02 27.25
N VAL A 416 -7.57 -15.69 27.36
CA VAL A 416 -8.34 -14.89 28.34
C VAL A 416 -9.57 -14.24 27.71
N ILE A 417 -9.38 -13.58 26.55
CA ILE A 417 -10.44 -12.83 25.84
C ILE A 417 -10.85 -13.48 24.52
N GLY A 418 -10.41 -14.72 24.29
CA GLY A 418 -10.78 -15.48 23.09
C GLY A 418 -10.26 -14.87 21.81
N VAL A 419 -10.98 -15.09 20.72
CA VAL A 419 -10.62 -14.62 19.38
C VAL A 419 -10.52 -13.09 19.27
N SER A 420 -11.15 -12.32 20.18
CA SER A 420 -11.08 -10.86 20.22
C SER A 420 -9.65 -10.35 20.42
N ALA A 421 -8.75 -11.13 21.05
CA ALA A 421 -7.34 -10.82 21.18
C ALA A 421 -6.67 -10.56 19.82
N VAL A 422 -7.13 -11.24 18.77
CA VAL A 422 -6.56 -11.17 17.42
C VAL A 422 -6.73 -9.76 16.83
N TRP A 423 -7.94 -9.23 16.82
CA TRP A 423 -8.19 -7.90 16.24
C TRP A 423 -7.89 -6.75 17.20
N LEU A 424 -8.06 -6.93 18.51
CA LEU A 424 -7.69 -5.91 19.50
C LEU A 424 -6.16 -5.70 19.59
N SER A 425 -5.36 -6.67 19.15
CA SER A 425 -3.91 -6.51 19.02
C SER A 425 -3.53 -5.38 18.03
N MET A 426 -4.37 -5.09 17.03
CA MET A 426 -4.11 -4.04 16.02
C MET A 426 -4.07 -2.65 16.65
N PRO A 427 -5.15 -2.15 17.29
CA PRO A 427 -5.12 -0.84 17.92
C PRO A 427 -4.07 -0.75 19.06
N ALA A 428 -3.87 -1.81 19.81
CA ALA A 428 -2.84 -1.86 20.84
C ALA A 428 -1.43 -1.67 20.24
N GLY A 429 -1.14 -2.33 19.12
CA GLY A 429 0.10 -2.15 18.37
C GLY A 429 0.24 -0.73 17.78
N TRP A 430 -0.84 -0.12 17.26
CA TRP A 430 -0.81 1.25 16.75
C TRP A 430 -0.49 2.26 17.85
N VAL A 431 -1.08 2.11 19.04
CA VAL A 431 -0.82 2.98 20.19
C VAL A 431 0.66 2.88 20.62
N LEU A 432 1.18 1.66 20.78
CA LEU A 432 2.56 1.46 21.20
C LEU A 432 3.56 2.01 20.17
N SER A 433 3.33 1.74 18.89
CA SER A 433 4.15 2.28 17.80
C SER A 433 4.16 3.80 17.79
N PHE A 434 3.00 4.42 17.97
CA PHE A 434 2.87 5.88 18.03
C PHE A 434 3.62 6.46 19.22
N ILE A 435 3.45 5.89 20.44
CA ILE A 435 4.14 6.34 21.64
C ILE A 435 5.66 6.24 21.46
N TYR A 436 6.15 5.06 21.02
CA TYR A 436 7.57 4.84 20.74
C TYR A 436 8.11 5.87 19.73
N GLY A 437 7.44 6.01 18.60
CA GLY A 437 7.82 6.96 17.57
C GLY A 437 7.83 8.40 18.07
N ARG A 438 6.83 8.80 18.86
CA ARG A 438 6.72 10.15 19.42
C ARG A 438 7.83 10.46 20.40
N VAL A 439 8.14 9.53 21.29
CA VAL A 439 9.24 9.67 22.26
C VAL A 439 10.58 9.72 21.52
N GLY A 440 10.84 8.79 20.61
CA GLY A 440 12.07 8.75 19.82
C GLY A 440 12.28 10.03 19.00
N TYR A 441 11.22 10.54 18.37
CA TYR A 441 11.26 11.81 17.63
C TYR A 441 11.64 13.00 18.53
N ARG A 442 11.02 13.10 19.72
CA ARG A 442 11.36 14.15 20.70
C ARG A 442 12.81 14.09 21.16
N ILE A 443 13.33 12.88 21.45
CA ILE A 443 14.73 12.69 21.83
C ILE A 443 15.68 13.11 20.72
N MET A 444 15.35 12.76 19.47
CA MET A 444 16.14 13.12 18.30
C MET A 444 16.18 14.65 18.09
N CYS A 445 15.05 15.34 18.22
CA CYS A 445 15.00 16.79 18.13
C CYS A 445 15.85 17.46 19.22
N LYS A 446 15.69 17.05 20.49
CA LYS A 446 16.50 17.60 21.60
C LYS A 446 18.00 17.40 21.40
N LYS A 447 18.45 16.26 20.89
CA LYS A 447 19.88 16.03 20.60
C LYS A 447 20.41 16.93 19.50
N LYS A 448 19.60 17.26 18.49
CA LYS A 448 20.00 18.19 17.42
C LYS A 448 20.05 19.62 17.91
N ASP A 449 19.08 20.06 18.71
CA ASP A 449 19.05 21.38 19.32
C ASP A 449 20.29 21.59 20.23
N SER A 450 20.66 20.60 21.04
CA SER A 450 21.83 20.64 21.92
C SER A 450 23.17 20.60 21.15
N ALA A 451 23.18 20.06 19.92
CA ALA A 451 24.37 20.03 19.05
C ALA A 451 24.50 21.28 18.15
N GLY A 452 23.62 22.28 18.31
CA GLY A 452 23.60 23.50 17.46
C GLY A 452 23.22 23.24 16.01
N ILE A 453 22.75 22.03 15.68
CA ILE A 453 22.32 21.62 14.35
C ILE A 453 20.81 21.85 14.25
N SER A 454 20.41 23.08 13.94
CA SER A 454 19.00 23.49 13.81
C SER A 454 18.36 22.97 12.51
N ASP A 455 18.47 21.68 12.21
CA ASP A 455 18.03 21.13 10.92
C ASP A 455 16.70 20.35 10.94
N ILE A 456 15.93 20.39 12.01
CA ILE A 456 14.53 19.86 11.98
C ILE A 456 13.58 20.72 12.82
#